data_5cd157d818a62b08b6196f7f0df11f04
#
_entry.id   5cd157d818a62b08b6196f7f0df11f04
#
_cell.length_a   1.000
_cell.length_b   1.000
_cell.length_c   1.000
_cell.angle_alpha   90.00
_cell.angle_beta   90.00
_cell.angle_gamma   90.00
#
_symmetry.space_group_name_H-M   'P 1'
#
loop_
_entity.id
_entity.type
_entity.pdbx_description
1 polymer ?
#
loop_
_entity_poly.entity_id
_entity_poly.type
_entity_poly.pdbx_seq_one_letter_code
_entity_poly.pdbx_strand_id
1 'polypeptide(L)'
;MSEKINQIEPEVTPQDIDEVTKYLSSGSWITEHKITGNLEDQISNTVGRKHSVAVPNGTIAIYLSLVANGITKGKRVAVPNMTMIATINAVIWADAIPVLID
;
A
#
# COMPACT_ATOMS: atom_id res chain seq x y z
N MET A 1 35.02 10.59 -11.04
CA MET A 1 33.64 11.02 -10.72
C MET A 1 33.07 9.97 -9.78
N SER A 2 32.62 10.33 -8.59
CA SER A 2 31.96 9.37 -7.69
C SER A 2 30.63 8.97 -8.30
N GLU A 3 30.42 7.67 -8.46
CA GLU A 3 29.15 7.14 -8.90
C GLU A 3 28.08 7.50 -7.86
N LYS A 4 27.00 8.15 -8.29
CA LYS A 4 25.92 8.54 -7.39
C LYS A 4 25.09 7.31 -7.06
N ILE A 5 25.11 6.91 -5.81
CA ILE A 5 24.25 5.82 -5.30
C ILE A 5 22.92 6.42 -4.89
N ASN A 6 21.84 6.02 -5.54
CA ASN A 6 20.49 6.42 -5.15
C ASN A 6 20.01 5.56 -3.97
N GLN A 7 19.23 6.15 -3.08
CA GLN A 7 18.66 5.44 -1.94
C GLN A 7 17.60 4.41 -2.39
N ILE A 8 16.84 4.73 -3.41
CA ILE A 8 15.80 3.90 -4.00
C ILE A 8 15.82 4.14 -5.51
N GLU A 9 15.74 3.07 -6.27
CA GLU A 9 15.56 3.11 -7.72
C GLU A 9 14.41 2.17 -8.10
N PRO A 10 13.54 2.58 -9.05
CA PRO A 10 12.54 1.66 -9.59
C PRO A 10 13.25 0.62 -10.48
N GLU A 11 12.90 -0.64 -10.28
CA GLU A 11 13.32 -1.71 -11.18
C GLU A 11 12.13 -2.07 -12.08
N VAL A 12 12.29 -1.89 -13.38
CA VAL A 12 11.31 -2.27 -14.39
C VAL A 12 11.99 -3.26 -15.34
N THR A 13 11.54 -4.50 -15.32
CA THR A 13 12.08 -5.55 -16.14
C THR A 13 11.39 -5.63 -17.52
N PRO A 14 12.02 -6.25 -18.55
CA PRO A 14 11.35 -6.53 -19.81
C PRO A 14 10.05 -7.35 -19.62
N GLN A 15 10.00 -8.22 -18.62
CA GLN A 15 8.81 -9.00 -18.29
C GLN A 15 7.67 -8.12 -17.81
N ASP A 16 7.94 -7.10 -16.98
CA ASP A 16 6.92 -6.15 -16.52
C ASP A 16 6.30 -5.39 -17.69
N ILE A 17 7.14 -4.95 -18.64
CA ILE A 17 6.69 -4.26 -19.85
C ILE A 17 5.82 -5.18 -20.71
N ASP A 18 6.22 -6.44 -20.88
CA ASP A 18 5.48 -7.43 -21.66
C ASP A 18 4.11 -7.73 -21.03
N GLU A 19 4.02 -7.93 -19.73
CA GLU A 19 2.76 -8.19 -19.03
C GLU A 19 1.81 -7.00 -19.10
N VAL A 20 2.28 -5.77 -18.91
CA VAL A 20 1.46 -4.56 -19.08
C VAL A 20 0.98 -4.42 -20.53
N THR A 21 1.86 -4.68 -21.50
CA THR A 21 1.52 -4.60 -22.93
C THR A 21 0.47 -5.63 -23.31
N LYS A 22 0.63 -6.88 -22.89
CA LYS A 22 -0.38 -7.95 -23.08
C LYS A 22 -1.73 -7.55 -22.51
N TYR A 23 -1.70 -7.01 -21.29
CA TYR A 23 -2.93 -6.58 -20.64
C TYR A 23 -3.65 -5.49 -21.44
N LEU A 24 -2.97 -4.41 -21.79
CA LEU A 24 -3.55 -3.32 -22.56
C LEU A 24 -4.04 -3.78 -23.94
N SER A 25 -3.31 -4.70 -24.59
CA SER A 25 -3.68 -5.28 -25.89
C SER A 25 -4.87 -6.23 -25.83
N SER A 26 -5.23 -6.73 -24.65
CA SER A 26 -6.38 -7.62 -24.47
C SER A 26 -7.74 -6.92 -24.61
N GLY A 27 -7.77 -5.59 -24.58
CA GLY A 27 -9.00 -4.80 -24.57
C GLY A 27 -9.82 -4.95 -23.31
N SER A 28 -9.23 -5.50 -22.25
CA SER A 28 -9.89 -5.67 -20.95
C SER A 28 -10.07 -4.33 -20.23
N TRP A 29 -11.01 -4.29 -19.30
CA TRP A 29 -11.28 -3.08 -18.52
C TRP A 29 -10.09 -2.70 -17.65
N ILE A 30 -9.77 -1.40 -17.59
CA ILE A 30 -8.64 -0.89 -16.81
C ILE A 30 -9.00 -0.68 -15.34
N THR A 31 -10.28 -0.57 -15.02
CA THR A 31 -10.78 -0.17 -13.70
C THR A 31 -11.31 -1.32 -12.84
N GLU A 32 -11.57 -2.50 -13.40
CA GLU A 32 -12.05 -3.66 -12.64
C GLU A 32 -11.39 -4.95 -13.13
N HIS A 33 -10.82 -5.74 -12.22
CA HIS A 33 -9.88 -6.68 -12.74
C HIS A 33 -9.69 -8.01 -12.05
N LYS A 34 -9.65 -9.06 -12.86
CA LYS A 34 -9.11 -10.39 -12.53
C LYS A 34 -7.67 -10.31 -12.04
N ILE A 35 -6.85 -9.42 -12.60
CA ILE A 35 -5.44 -9.26 -12.19
C ILE A 35 -5.36 -8.69 -10.77
N THR A 36 -6.19 -7.73 -10.41
CA THR A 36 -6.28 -7.24 -9.04
C THR A 36 -6.68 -8.36 -8.08
N GLY A 37 -7.70 -9.14 -8.41
CA GLY A 37 -8.08 -10.31 -7.60
C GLY A 37 -6.97 -11.34 -7.48
N ASN A 38 -6.24 -11.62 -8.56
CA ASN A 38 -5.08 -12.52 -8.50
C ASN A 38 -3.97 -11.97 -7.58
N LEU A 39 -3.71 -10.66 -7.60
CA LEU A 39 -2.77 -10.02 -6.69
C LEU A 39 -3.22 -10.17 -5.23
N GLU A 40 -4.49 -9.89 -4.96
CA GLU A 40 -5.09 -10.04 -3.63
C GLU A 40 -4.95 -11.47 -3.11
N ASP A 41 -5.23 -12.47 -3.94
CA ASP A 41 -5.07 -13.88 -3.60
C ASP A 41 -3.61 -14.25 -3.32
N GLN A 42 -2.69 -13.79 -4.16
CA GLN A 42 -1.25 -14.04 -3.96
C GLN A 42 -0.74 -13.40 -2.67
N ILE A 43 -1.11 -12.17 -2.38
CA ILE A 43 -0.73 -11.50 -1.13
C ILE A 43 -1.34 -12.23 0.07
N SER A 44 -2.62 -12.58 0.03
CA SER A 44 -3.30 -13.35 1.08
C SER A 44 -2.56 -14.64 1.41
N ASN A 45 -2.18 -15.40 0.36
CA ASN A 45 -1.45 -16.65 0.50
C ASN A 45 -0.04 -16.43 1.08
N THR A 46 0.67 -15.40 0.60
CA THR A 46 2.03 -15.10 1.02
C THR A 46 2.09 -14.70 2.50
N VAL A 47 1.14 -13.87 2.95
CA VAL A 47 1.10 -13.39 4.35
C VAL A 47 0.29 -14.28 5.29
N GLY A 48 -0.27 -15.39 4.79
CA GLY A 48 -1.07 -16.33 5.57
C GLY A 48 -2.37 -15.72 6.11
N ARG A 49 -3.01 -14.84 5.34
CA ARG A 49 -4.29 -14.21 5.68
C ARG A 49 -5.41 -14.72 4.78
N LYS A 50 -6.62 -14.69 5.31
CA LYS A 50 -7.80 -15.18 4.57
C LYS A 50 -8.19 -14.26 3.41
N HIS A 51 -7.97 -12.97 3.57
CA HIS A 51 -8.34 -11.94 2.60
C HIS A 51 -7.29 -10.84 2.55
N SER A 52 -7.09 -10.26 1.37
CA SER A 52 -6.44 -8.99 1.17
C SER A 52 -7.26 -8.12 0.22
N VAL A 53 -7.05 -6.83 0.26
CA VAL A 53 -7.77 -5.87 -0.57
C VAL A 53 -6.78 -4.85 -1.11
N ALA A 54 -6.72 -4.72 -2.43
CA ALA A 54 -5.93 -3.69 -3.08
C ALA A 54 -6.58 -2.32 -2.89
N VAL A 55 -5.76 -1.33 -2.55
CA VAL A 55 -6.19 0.05 -2.32
C VAL A 55 -5.27 1.00 -3.08
N PRO A 56 -5.67 2.26 -3.34
CA PRO A 56 -4.93 3.17 -4.22
C PRO A 56 -3.49 3.47 -3.79
N ASN A 57 -3.22 3.45 -2.50
CA ASN A 57 -1.88 3.76 -1.95
C ASN A 57 -1.74 3.33 -0.49
N GLY A 58 -0.49 3.37 0.02
CA GLY A 58 -0.18 2.97 1.39
C GLY A 58 -0.84 3.83 2.48
N THR A 59 -1.07 5.12 2.23
CA THR A 59 -1.77 5.99 3.19
C THR A 59 -3.19 5.50 3.45
N ILE A 60 -3.92 5.19 2.37
CA ILE A 60 -5.27 4.62 2.45
C ILE A 60 -5.24 3.23 3.10
N ALA A 61 -4.22 2.42 2.80
CA ALA A 61 -4.06 1.10 3.44
C ALA A 61 -3.94 1.22 4.96
N ILE A 62 -3.12 2.14 5.46
CA ILE A 62 -2.96 2.39 6.89
C ILE A 62 -4.28 2.90 7.49
N TYR A 63 -4.91 3.90 6.86
CA TYR A 63 -6.19 4.45 7.31
C TYR A 63 -7.27 3.37 7.43
N LEU A 64 -7.48 2.59 6.39
CA LEU A 64 -8.48 1.52 6.38
C LEU A 64 -8.18 0.44 7.41
N SER A 65 -6.90 0.11 7.62
CA SER A 65 -6.48 -0.83 8.67
C SER A 65 -6.84 -0.31 10.06
N LEU A 66 -6.66 0.97 10.33
CA LEU A 66 -7.05 1.59 11.60
C LEU A 66 -8.56 1.53 11.80
N VAL A 67 -9.32 1.96 10.80
CA VAL A 67 -10.79 1.96 10.86
C VAL A 67 -11.35 0.55 11.02
N ALA A 68 -10.83 -0.43 10.29
CA ALA A 68 -11.25 -1.83 10.38
C ALA A 68 -10.98 -2.44 11.76
N ASN A 69 -9.98 -1.93 12.48
CA ASN A 69 -9.71 -2.31 13.88
C ASN A 69 -10.44 -1.46 14.92
N GLY A 70 -11.40 -0.64 14.51
CA GLY A 70 -12.19 0.19 15.41
C GLY A 70 -11.43 1.38 16.03
N ILE A 71 -10.34 1.79 15.38
CA ILE A 71 -9.61 3.00 15.78
C ILE A 71 -10.39 4.22 15.28
N THR A 72 -10.87 5.03 16.24
CA THR A 72 -11.72 6.18 16.00
C THR A 72 -11.33 7.30 16.97
N LYS A 73 -12.15 8.32 17.05
CA LYS A 73 -11.98 9.51 17.89
C LYS A 73 -11.48 9.19 19.30
N GLY A 74 -10.42 9.88 19.68
CA GLY A 74 -9.81 9.79 21.01
C GLY A 74 -8.95 8.55 21.27
N LYS A 75 -8.89 7.60 20.34
CA LYS A 75 -7.94 6.47 20.42
C LYS A 75 -6.53 6.97 20.17
N ARG A 76 -5.56 6.37 20.85
CA ARG A 76 -4.13 6.71 20.70
C ARG A 76 -3.44 5.62 19.87
N VAL A 77 -2.65 6.04 18.89
CA VAL A 77 -1.91 5.13 17.98
C VAL A 77 -0.42 5.48 18.07
N ALA A 78 0.38 4.51 18.48
CA ALA A 78 1.83 4.66 18.47
C ALA A 78 2.34 4.69 17.02
N VAL A 79 3.13 5.69 16.68
CA VAL A 79 3.72 5.85 15.34
C VAL A 79 5.21 6.16 15.47
N PRO A 80 6.06 5.66 14.57
CA PRO A 80 7.47 5.98 14.58
C PRO A 80 7.70 7.49 14.44
N ASN A 81 8.65 8.03 15.19
CA ASN A 81 9.04 9.44 15.07
C ASN A 81 9.71 9.75 13.73
N MET A 82 10.40 8.77 13.15
CA MET A 82 11.03 8.85 11.82
C MET A 82 10.26 7.97 10.83
N THR A 83 9.34 8.57 10.08
CA THR A 83 8.49 7.87 9.10
C THR A 83 7.99 8.82 8.02
N MET A 84 7.37 8.26 6.99
CA MET A 84 6.64 9.04 5.99
C MET A 84 5.43 9.72 6.64
N ILE A 85 5.14 10.95 6.25
CA ILE A 85 3.99 11.72 6.75
C ILE A 85 2.65 10.97 6.61
N ALA A 86 2.56 10.05 5.64
CA ALA A 86 1.43 9.17 5.42
C ALA A 86 0.98 8.42 6.68
N THR A 87 1.92 7.97 7.50
CA THR A 87 1.65 7.24 8.74
C THR A 87 0.86 8.08 9.73
N ILE A 88 1.29 9.32 9.95
CA ILE A 88 0.64 10.27 10.87
C ILE A 88 -0.72 10.73 10.30
N ASN A 89 -0.76 11.04 9.00
CA ASN A 89 -1.99 11.50 8.34
C ASN A 89 -3.10 10.44 8.43
N ALA A 90 -2.78 9.17 8.24
CA ALA A 90 -3.76 8.10 8.35
C ALA A 90 -4.39 8.02 9.76
N VAL A 91 -3.61 8.25 10.80
CA VAL A 91 -4.11 8.31 12.20
C VAL A 91 -5.03 9.52 12.40
N ILE A 92 -4.62 10.69 11.88
CA ILE A 92 -5.42 11.93 11.97
C ILE A 92 -6.74 11.76 11.20
N TRP A 93 -6.74 11.16 10.03
CA TRP A 93 -7.96 10.89 9.25
C TRP A 93 -8.91 9.93 9.94
N ALA A 94 -8.39 9.02 10.77
CA ALA A 94 -9.22 8.17 11.64
C ALA A 94 -9.76 8.91 12.88
N ASP A 95 -9.58 10.23 12.99
CA ASP A 95 -9.92 11.07 14.15
C ASP A 95 -9.25 10.57 15.45
N ALA A 96 -8.12 9.89 15.32
CA ALA A 96 -7.32 9.36 16.40
C ALA A 96 -6.12 10.26 16.72
N ILE A 97 -5.44 9.99 17.83
CA ILE A 97 -4.31 10.77 18.32
C ILE A 97 -3.01 10.03 18.05
N PRO A 98 -2.13 10.55 17.17
CA PRO A 98 -0.82 9.94 16.98
C PRO A 98 0.07 10.19 18.20
N VAL A 99 0.76 9.16 18.64
CA VAL A 99 1.75 9.19 19.73
C VAL A 99 3.09 8.80 19.14
N LEU A 100 3.99 9.76 19.05
CA LEU A 100 5.33 9.52 18.51
C LEU A 100 6.14 8.65 19.48
N ILE A 101 6.81 7.66 18.93
CA ILE A 101 7.73 6.77 19.65
C ILE A 101 9.04 6.66 18.87
N ASP A 102 10.13 6.48 19.60
CA ASP A 102 11.46 6.22 19.03
C ASP A 102 11.67 4.74 18.76
#